data_d58d2f6c312a5190440b6a3df595a56c
#
_entry.id   d58d2f6c312a5190440b6a3df595a56c
#
_cell.length_a   1.000
_cell.length_b   1.000
_cell.length_c   1.000
_cell.angle_alpha   90.00
_cell.angle_beta   90.00
_cell.angle_gamma   90.00
#
_symmetry.space_group_name_H-M   'P 1'
#
loop_
_entity.id
_entity.type
_entity.pdbx_description
1 polymer ?
#
loop_
_entity_poly.entity_id
_entity_poly.type
_entity_poly.pdbx_seq_one_letter_code
_entity_poly.pdbx_strand_id
1 'polypeptide(L)'
;ACKSAGDISEEELVKLIASVESGSTHPIAKAVVNYAKEQNIERVTVTDTKEYAGFGLEATVYGIPVLVGNCRLLSKFDISFPQELLKMTDTIVVCAVGNRYAGYLLLADALKEDAKVAIDRLKALNIENIQILSGDKQSIVTNFAEKLGISKAYGDLLPEGKVKHLEELRQDEANRIAFVGDGMNDAPVLALSHVGIAMGGLGSDAAIETADVVIQTDQPSKVAEAIKVGKLTRRIIWQNVSLAFGVKLLVLILGAGGLATLWEAVFADVGVA
;
A
#
# COMPACT_ATOMS: atom_id res chain seq x y z
N ALA A 1 9.60 -16.72 -1.30
CA ALA A 1 9.97 -18.13 -1.53
C ALA A 1 11.27 -18.46 -0.81
N CYS A 2 11.40 -19.69 -0.30
CA CYS A 2 12.60 -20.22 0.37
C CYS A 2 13.22 -21.30 -0.51
N LYS A 3 14.54 -21.36 -0.58
CA LYS A 3 15.27 -22.44 -1.25
C LYS A 3 16.48 -22.83 -0.43
N SER A 4 16.42 -24.03 0.12
CA SER A 4 17.52 -24.62 0.90
C SER A 4 18.58 -25.27 -0.01
N ALA A 5 19.78 -25.40 0.49
CA ALA A 5 20.90 -26.09 -0.15
C ALA A 5 21.51 -27.10 0.83
N GLY A 6 21.98 -28.25 0.33
CA GLY A 6 22.51 -29.33 1.15
C GLY A 6 21.44 -30.07 1.94
N ASP A 7 21.76 -30.47 3.18
CA ASP A 7 20.93 -31.32 4.04
C ASP A 7 19.98 -30.52 4.94
N ILE A 8 19.89 -29.19 4.80
CA ILE A 8 19.06 -28.31 5.62
C ILE A 8 17.66 -28.21 4.99
N SER A 9 16.60 -28.41 5.77
CA SER A 9 15.23 -28.19 5.31
C SER A 9 14.93 -26.70 5.13
N GLU A 10 13.91 -26.39 4.31
CA GLU A 10 13.48 -24.99 4.12
C GLU A 10 12.98 -24.36 5.43
N GLU A 11 12.30 -25.14 6.26
CA GLU A 11 11.83 -24.70 7.57
C GLU A 11 13.00 -24.35 8.49
N GLU A 12 14.04 -25.19 8.53
CA GLU A 12 15.24 -24.94 9.34
C GLU A 12 16.03 -23.74 8.82
N LEU A 13 16.11 -23.56 7.51
CA LEU A 13 16.72 -22.37 6.90
C LEU A 13 15.99 -21.09 7.32
N VAL A 14 14.65 -21.04 7.25
CA VAL A 14 13.85 -19.91 7.70
C VAL A 14 14.05 -19.65 9.19
N LYS A 15 14.08 -20.71 9.99
CA LYS A 15 14.33 -20.65 11.44
C LYS A 15 15.67 -19.99 11.77
N LEU A 16 16.74 -20.40 11.10
CA LEU A 16 18.08 -19.84 11.28
C LEU A 16 18.13 -18.36 10.88
N ILE A 17 17.62 -18.03 9.69
CA ILE A 17 17.61 -16.65 9.20
C ILE A 17 16.80 -15.76 10.14
N ALA A 18 15.57 -16.16 10.52
CA ALA A 18 14.70 -15.37 11.41
C ALA A 18 15.29 -15.23 12.82
N SER A 19 16.04 -16.21 13.29
CA SER A 19 16.68 -16.14 14.61
C SER A 19 17.83 -15.12 14.60
N VAL A 20 18.69 -15.15 13.59
CA VAL A 20 19.80 -14.19 13.46
C VAL A 20 19.29 -12.78 13.23
N GLU A 21 18.27 -12.60 12.39
CA GLU A 21 17.67 -11.29 12.07
C GLU A 21 16.80 -10.72 13.23
N SER A 22 16.50 -11.51 14.26
CA SER A 22 15.57 -11.11 15.33
C SER A 22 16.02 -9.87 16.12
N GLY A 23 17.30 -9.59 16.15
CA GLY A 23 17.88 -8.42 16.83
C GLY A 23 18.04 -7.18 15.91
N SER A 24 17.79 -7.31 14.62
CA SER A 24 17.95 -6.23 13.64
C SER A 24 16.70 -5.37 13.54
N THR A 25 16.89 -4.07 13.41
CA THR A 25 15.80 -3.08 13.15
C THR A 25 15.52 -2.88 11.66
N HIS A 26 16.30 -3.52 10.80
CA HIS A 26 16.17 -3.36 9.34
C HIS A 26 14.82 -3.86 8.81
N PRO A 27 14.18 -3.20 7.82
CA PRO A 27 12.90 -3.63 7.25
C PRO A 27 12.89 -5.07 6.75
N ILE A 28 13.99 -5.52 6.13
CA ILE A 28 14.19 -6.90 5.65
C ILE A 28 14.13 -7.89 6.82
N ALA A 29 14.79 -7.58 7.93
CA ALA A 29 14.78 -8.41 9.13
C ALA A 29 13.37 -8.58 9.69
N LYS A 30 12.62 -7.49 9.78
CA LYS A 30 11.21 -7.51 10.23
C LYS A 30 10.35 -8.38 9.31
N ALA A 31 10.52 -8.28 8.00
CA ALA A 31 9.79 -9.09 7.02
C ALA A 31 10.09 -10.59 7.21
N VAL A 32 11.35 -10.98 7.39
CA VAL A 32 11.76 -12.36 7.64
C VAL A 32 11.18 -12.89 8.97
N VAL A 33 11.27 -12.11 10.04
CA VAL A 33 10.73 -12.48 11.36
C VAL A 33 9.22 -12.65 11.31
N ASN A 34 8.51 -11.79 10.60
CA ASN A 34 7.06 -11.90 10.44
C ASN A 34 6.69 -13.14 9.62
N TYR A 35 7.40 -13.40 8.52
CA TYR A 35 7.20 -14.62 7.73
C TYR A 35 7.38 -15.89 8.56
N ALA A 36 8.42 -15.97 9.39
CA ALA A 36 8.63 -17.11 10.28
C ALA A 36 7.46 -17.28 11.28
N LYS A 37 6.92 -16.17 11.82
CA LYS A 37 5.74 -16.22 12.71
C LYS A 37 4.49 -16.73 12.00
N GLU A 38 4.23 -16.28 10.78
CA GLU A 38 3.09 -16.71 9.96
C GLU A 38 3.15 -18.20 9.63
N GLN A 39 4.38 -18.74 9.46
CA GLN A 39 4.61 -20.17 9.25
C GLN A 39 4.66 -20.98 10.57
N ASN A 40 4.41 -20.36 11.72
CA ASN A 40 4.53 -20.97 13.05
C ASN A 40 5.93 -21.57 13.33
N ILE A 41 6.99 -20.98 12.77
CA ILE A 41 8.37 -21.43 12.98
C ILE A 41 8.92 -20.72 14.21
N GLU A 42 9.25 -21.51 15.23
CA GLU A 42 9.85 -21.01 16.47
C GLU A 42 11.32 -20.64 16.25
N ARG A 43 11.69 -19.46 16.74
CA ARG A 43 13.08 -18.97 16.69
C ARG A 43 13.91 -19.62 17.79
N VAL A 44 15.21 -19.73 17.56
CA VAL A 44 16.18 -20.23 18.54
C VAL A 44 17.02 -19.09 19.10
N THR A 45 17.60 -19.34 20.26
CA THR A 45 18.51 -18.37 20.89
C THR A 45 19.80 -18.25 20.07
N VAL A 46 20.21 -17.01 19.83
CA VAL A 46 21.47 -16.67 19.16
C VAL A 46 22.41 -15.98 20.16
N THR A 47 23.71 -16.20 19.97
CA THR A 47 24.77 -15.55 20.76
C THR A 47 25.79 -14.92 19.83
N ASP A 48 26.65 -14.08 20.36
CA ASP A 48 27.79 -13.47 19.65
C ASP A 48 27.40 -12.78 18.33
N THR A 49 26.26 -12.07 18.34
CA THR A 49 25.78 -11.37 17.15
C THR A 49 26.70 -10.21 16.78
N LYS A 50 27.12 -10.16 15.53
CA LYS A 50 27.99 -9.16 14.96
C LYS A 50 27.43 -8.64 13.65
N GLU A 51 27.30 -7.32 13.54
CA GLU A 51 26.78 -6.68 12.35
C GLU A 51 27.93 -6.26 11.42
N TYR A 52 27.75 -6.55 10.14
CA TYR A 52 28.61 -6.07 9.05
C TYR A 52 27.79 -5.07 8.22
N ALA A 53 28.02 -3.79 8.47
CA ALA A 53 27.25 -2.71 7.85
C ALA A 53 27.18 -2.84 6.33
N GLY A 54 25.96 -2.90 5.77
CA GLY A 54 25.71 -3.06 4.34
C GLY A 54 25.91 -4.48 3.77
N PHE A 55 26.26 -5.47 4.61
CA PHE A 55 26.46 -6.87 4.20
C PHE A 55 25.49 -7.83 4.88
N GLY A 56 25.26 -7.70 6.19
CA GLY A 56 24.42 -8.59 6.97
C GLY A 56 24.95 -8.86 8.37
N LEU A 57 24.55 -9.99 8.94
CA LEU A 57 24.81 -10.40 10.32
C LEU A 57 25.56 -11.72 10.39
N GLU A 58 26.39 -11.84 11.41
CA GLU A 58 26.98 -13.10 11.89
C GLU A 58 26.46 -13.36 13.30
N ALA A 59 26.06 -14.58 13.60
CA ALA A 59 25.69 -14.98 14.95
C ALA A 59 26.01 -16.46 15.17
N THR A 60 26.10 -16.86 16.42
CA THR A 60 26.31 -18.27 16.79
C THR A 60 24.97 -18.91 17.15
N VAL A 61 24.62 -19.98 16.44
CA VAL A 61 23.41 -20.80 16.68
C VAL A 61 23.84 -22.24 16.96
N TYR A 62 23.43 -22.79 18.08
CA TYR A 62 23.85 -24.12 18.53
C TYR A 62 25.38 -24.33 18.54
N GLY A 63 26.16 -23.29 18.84
CA GLY A 63 27.61 -23.33 18.81
C GLY A 63 28.26 -23.28 17.43
N ILE A 64 27.47 -23.10 16.37
CA ILE A 64 27.92 -23.01 14.98
C ILE A 64 27.75 -21.56 14.49
N PRO A 65 28.76 -20.95 13.84
CA PRO A 65 28.61 -19.63 13.24
C PRO A 65 27.62 -19.67 12.06
N VAL A 66 26.69 -18.73 12.05
CA VAL A 66 25.68 -18.57 10.98
C VAL A 66 25.80 -17.15 10.44
N LEU A 67 25.93 -17.05 9.13
CA LEU A 67 25.96 -15.78 8.39
C LEU A 67 24.63 -15.58 7.67
N VAL A 68 24.04 -14.40 7.83
CA VAL A 68 22.78 -14.02 7.17
C VAL A 68 22.94 -12.63 6.58
N GLY A 69 22.66 -12.47 5.29
CA GLY A 69 22.79 -11.18 4.62
C GLY A 69 22.71 -11.26 3.10
N ASN A 70 23.46 -10.39 2.40
CA ASN A 70 23.54 -10.43 0.95
C ASN A 70 24.73 -11.28 0.45
N CYS A 71 24.79 -11.53 -0.86
CA CYS A 71 25.85 -12.35 -1.46
C CYS A 71 27.26 -11.80 -1.19
N ARG A 72 27.41 -10.48 -0.98
CA ARG A 72 28.71 -9.86 -0.68
C ARG A 72 29.23 -10.29 0.71
N LEU A 73 28.35 -10.60 1.66
CA LEU A 73 28.72 -11.14 2.97
C LEU A 73 29.41 -12.49 2.78
N LEU A 74 28.80 -13.39 2.02
CA LEU A 74 29.37 -14.71 1.76
C LEU A 74 30.73 -14.61 1.03
N SER A 75 30.82 -13.72 0.04
CA SER A 75 32.09 -13.45 -0.65
C SER A 75 33.20 -12.95 0.29
N LYS A 76 32.85 -12.11 1.29
CA LYS A 76 33.81 -11.61 2.29
C LYS A 76 34.38 -12.70 3.18
N PHE A 77 33.63 -13.78 3.37
CA PHE A 77 34.04 -14.96 4.16
C PHE A 77 34.49 -16.13 3.28
N ASP A 78 34.78 -15.88 2.01
CA ASP A 78 35.24 -16.88 1.02
C ASP A 78 34.33 -18.10 0.89
N ILE A 79 33.01 -17.91 1.11
CA ILE A 79 32.01 -18.97 1.02
C ILE A 79 31.46 -19.01 -0.42
N SER A 80 31.63 -20.18 -1.07
CA SER A 80 31.11 -20.42 -2.41
C SER A 80 29.58 -20.51 -2.40
N PHE A 81 28.92 -19.83 -3.35
CA PHE A 81 27.47 -19.85 -3.57
C PHE A 81 27.14 -19.84 -5.07
N PRO A 82 25.90 -20.22 -5.48
CA PRO A 82 25.49 -20.21 -6.88
C PRO A 82 25.55 -18.82 -7.50
N GLN A 83 26.28 -18.67 -8.60
CA GLN A 83 26.46 -17.37 -9.31
C GLN A 83 25.15 -16.80 -9.88
N GLU A 84 24.14 -17.63 -10.02
CA GLU A 84 22.79 -17.22 -10.44
C GLU A 84 22.14 -16.22 -9.47
N LEU A 85 22.50 -16.29 -8.17
CA LEU A 85 21.99 -15.39 -7.15
C LEU A 85 22.38 -13.93 -7.39
N LEU A 86 23.53 -13.69 -8.03
CA LEU A 86 23.97 -12.33 -8.38
C LEU A 86 23.15 -11.69 -9.51
N LYS A 87 22.41 -12.52 -10.27
CA LYS A 87 21.57 -12.06 -11.39
C LYS A 87 20.13 -11.86 -11.00
N MET A 88 19.74 -12.25 -9.77
CA MET A 88 18.40 -12.06 -9.28
C MET A 88 18.11 -10.56 -9.07
N THR A 89 16.97 -10.13 -9.55
CA THR A 89 16.49 -8.74 -9.41
C THR A 89 15.73 -8.50 -8.11
N ASP A 90 15.25 -9.59 -7.53
CA ASP A 90 14.50 -9.55 -6.26
C ASP A 90 15.46 -9.45 -5.06
N THR A 91 14.94 -8.96 -3.94
CA THR A 91 15.70 -8.92 -2.69
C THR A 91 15.88 -10.34 -2.14
N ILE A 92 17.11 -10.78 -2.04
CA ILE A 92 17.45 -12.09 -1.46
C ILE A 92 18.22 -11.93 -0.16
N VAL A 93 17.91 -12.79 0.81
CA VAL A 93 18.69 -12.98 2.03
C VAL A 93 19.33 -14.35 1.96
N VAL A 94 20.64 -14.39 1.85
CA VAL A 94 21.41 -15.64 1.80
C VAL A 94 21.84 -16.06 3.20
N CYS A 95 21.95 -17.37 3.41
CA CYS A 95 22.39 -17.96 4.67
C CYS A 95 23.55 -18.90 4.44
N ALA A 96 24.53 -18.86 5.36
CA ALA A 96 25.56 -19.87 5.45
C ALA A 96 25.68 -20.36 6.89
N VAL A 97 25.93 -21.66 7.05
CA VAL A 97 26.12 -22.34 8.34
C VAL A 97 27.52 -22.91 8.39
N GLY A 98 28.29 -22.49 9.37
CA GLY A 98 29.72 -22.71 9.35
C GLY A 98 30.34 -22.05 8.09
N ASN A 99 31.14 -22.79 7.36
CA ASN A 99 31.76 -22.32 6.11
C ASN A 99 31.04 -22.84 4.86
N ARG A 100 29.74 -23.17 4.94
CA ARG A 100 28.97 -23.72 3.83
C ARG A 100 27.72 -22.92 3.56
N TYR A 101 27.47 -22.65 2.29
CA TYR A 101 26.21 -22.07 1.84
C TYR A 101 25.05 -23.00 2.17
N ALA A 102 24.03 -22.47 2.84
CA ALA A 102 22.86 -23.20 3.34
C ALA A 102 21.59 -22.94 2.54
N GLY A 103 21.53 -21.83 1.80
CA GLY A 103 20.37 -21.48 1.01
C GLY A 103 20.06 -19.98 1.00
N TYR A 104 18.90 -19.62 0.46
CA TYR A 104 18.44 -18.23 0.45
C TYR A 104 16.94 -18.13 0.68
N LEU A 105 16.53 -16.99 1.18
CA LEU A 105 15.15 -16.56 1.27
C LEU A 105 14.94 -15.43 0.24
N LEU A 106 14.00 -15.63 -0.67
CA LEU A 106 13.57 -14.61 -1.63
C LEU A 106 12.48 -13.77 -0.98
N LEU A 107 12.75 -12.50 -0.80
CA LEU A 107 11.78 -11.50 -0.37
C LEU A 107 11.27 -10.82 -1.64
N ALA A 108 10.10 -11.22 -2.06
CA ALA A 108 9.36 -10.53 -3.10
C ALA A 108 8.31 -9.65 -2.44
N ASP A 109 8.14 -8.43 -2.93
CA ASP A 109 7.01 -7.63 -2.54
C ASP A 109 5.74 -8.39 -2.88
N ALA A 110 4.91 -8.63 -1.87
CA ALA A 110 3.63 -9.29 -2.05
C ALA A 110 2.54 -8.24 -2.25
N LEU A 111 1.66 -8.49 -3.21
CA LEU A 111 0.41 -7.75 -3.26
C LEU A 111 -0.35 -7.99 -1.96
N LYS A 112 -0.84 -6.90 -1.34
CA LYS A 112 -1.78 -7.02 -0.22
C LYS A 112 -2.98 -7.87 -0.68
N GLU A 113 -3.41 -8.80 0.13
CA GLU A 113 -4.57 -9.67 -0.18
C GLU A 113 -5.80 -8.86 -0.58
N ASP A 114 -5.98 -7.70 0.05
CA ASP A 114 -7.08 -6.77 -0.20
C ASP A 114 -6.94 -5.98 -1.52
N ALA A 115 -5.77 -5.93 -2.15
CA ALA A 115 -5.53 -5.12 -3.35
C ALA A 115 -6.40 -5.55 -4.54
N LYS A 116 -6.51 -6.86 -4.78
CA LYS A 116 -7.37 -7.38 -5.86
C LYS A 116 -8.84 -7.07 -5.60
N VAL A 117 -9.28 -7.24 -4.35
CA VAL A 117 -10.66 -6.90 -3.92
C VAL A 117 -10.93 -5.41 -4.11
N ALA A 118 -9.96 -4.55 -3.81
CA ALA A 118 -10.06 -3.11 -4.01
C ALA A 118 -10.32 -2.77 -5.48
N ILE A 119 -9.51 -3.31 -6.40
CA ILE A 119 -9.65 -3.07 -7.83
C ILE A 119 -11.01 -3.58 -8.37
N ASP A 120 -11.41 -4.77 -7.97
CA ASP A 120 -12.69 -5.34 -8.40
C ASP A 120 -13.88 -4.49 -7.89
N ARG A 121 -13.81 -3.98 -6.67
CA ARG A 121 -14.83 -3.06 -6.12
C ARG A 121 -14.85 -1.71 -6.81
N LEU A 122 -13.70 -1.16 -7.19
CA LEU A 122 -13.62 0.09 -7.96
C LEU A 122 -14.24 -0.09 -9.36
N LYS A 123 -13.92 -1.18 -10.05
CA LYS A 123 -14.54 -1.50 -11.35
C LYS A 123 -16.06 -1.67 -11.24
N ALA A 124 -16.56 -2.29 -10.16
CA ALA A 124 -18.00 -2.40 -9.89
C ALA A 124 -18.70 -1.04 -9.64
N LEU A 125 -17.93 0.02 -9.32
CA LEU A 125 -18.42 1.40 -9.21
C LEU A 125 -18.32 2.19 -10.52
N ASN A 126 -18.02 1.52 -11.65
CA ASN A 126 -17.76 2.07 -12.98
C ASN A 126 -16.53 3.00 -13.03
N ILE A 127 -15.49 2.65 -12.23
CA ILE A 127 -14.18 3.31 -12.30
C ILE A 127 -13.27 2.40 -13.14
N GLU A 128 -13.15 2.72 -14.43
CA GLU A 128 -12.43 1.88 -15.40
C GLU A 128 -10.98 2.34 -15.62
N ASN A 129 -10.72 3.65 -15.52
CA ASN A 129 -9.38 4.20 -15.71
C ASN A 129 -8.59 4.18 -14.41
N ILE A 130 -8.10 3.00 -14.03
CA ILE A 130 -7.25 2.79 -12.86
C ILE A 130 -5.81 2.70 -13.35
N GLN A 131 -4.91 3.43 -12.69
CA GLN A 131 -3.49 3.50 -13.04
C GLN A 131 -2.62 3.31 -11.81
N ILE A 132 -1.43 2.74 -12.00
CA ILE A 132 -0.39 2.63 -10.97
C ILE A 132 0.75 3.60 -11.31
N LEU A 133 1.14 4.43 -10.34
CA LEU A 133 2.30 5.32 -10.42
C LEU A 133 3.25 4.97 -9.28
N SER A 134 4.41 4.38 -9.57
CA SER A 134 5.36 3.91 -8.56
C SER A 134 6.79 4.39 -8.83
N GLY A 135 7.58 4.54 -7.77
CA GLY A 135 9.03 4.71 -7.87
C GLY A 135 9.80 3.42 -8.08
N ASP A 136 9.14 2.26 -7.97
CA ASP A 136 9.75 0.96 -8.19
C ASP A 136 10.05 0.72 -9.66
N LYS A 137 10.94 -0.26 -9.94
CA LYS A 137 11.31 -0.62 -11.31
C LYS A 137 10.08 -0.95 -12.16
N GLN A 138 10.05 -0.48 -13.39
CA GLN A 138 8.95 -0.70 -14.33
C GLN A 138 8.56 -2.19 -14.46
N SER A 139 9.53 -3.11 -14.43
CA SER A 139 9.27 -4.56 -14.52
C SER A 139 8.45 -5.09 -13.34
N ILE A 140 8.70 -4.60 -12.13
CA ILE A 140 7.97 -4.97 -10.91
C ILE A 140 6.54 -4.42 -10.99
N VAL A 141 6.42 -3.14 -11.35
CA VAL A 141 5.12 -2.45 -11.45
C VAL A 141 4.24 -3.09 -12.51
N THR A 142 4.82 -3.48 -13.65
CA THR A 142 4.09 -4.20 -14.72
C THR A 142 3.57 -5.55 -14.24
N ASN A 143 4.38 -6.34 -13.53
CA ASN A 143 3.95 -7.64 -12.97
C ASN A 143 2.77 -7.47 -11.98
N PHE A 144 2.82 -6.46 -11.12
CA PHE A 144 1.71 -6.17 -10.21
C PHE A 144 0.45 -5.71 -10.94
N ALA A 145 0.59 -4.86 -11.96
CA ALA A 145 -0.52 -4.40 -12.78
C ALA A 145 -1.23 -5.57 -13.50
N GLU A 146 -0.47 -6.48 -14.07
CA GLU A 146 -1.01 -7.70 -14.72
C GLU A 146 -1.80 -8.56 -13.72
N LYS A 147 -1.25 -8.82 -12.52
CA LYS A 147 -1.94 -9.59 -11.47
C LYS A 147 -3.23 -8.93 -11.00
N LEU A 148 -3.28 -7.59 -10.98
CA LEU A 148 -4.45 -6.81 -10.59
C LEU A 148 -5.43 -6.56 -11.75
N GLY A 149 -5.05 -6.86 -12.98
CA GLY A 149 -5.83 -6.56 -14.17
C GLY A 149 -5.95 -5.05 -14.44
N ILE A 150 -4.84 -4.31 -14.24
CA ILE A 150 -4.69 -2.89 -14.53
C ILE A 150 -3.84 -2.76 -15.78
N SER A 151 -4.33 -1.99 -16.78
CA SER A 151 -3.66 -1.85 -18.08
C SER A 151 -2.63 -0.75 -18.14
N LYS A 152 -2.69 0.22 -17.22
CA LYS A 152 -1.79 1.40 -17.19
C LYS A 152 -0.97 1.38 -15.90
N ALA A 153 0.34 1.22 -16.06
CA ALA A 153 1.26 1.13 -14.93
C ALA A 153 2.61 1.76 -15.30
N TYR A 154 3.05 2.69 -14.49
CA TYR A 154 4.25 3.49 -14.69
C TYR A 154 5.18 3.32 -13.51
N GLY A 155 6.33 2.75 -13.77
CA GLY A 155 7.41 2.56 -12.81
C GLY A 155 8.52 3.58 -13.00
N ASP A 156 9.58 3.45 -12.20
CA ASP A 156 10.76 4.32 -12.21
C ASP A 156 10.44 5.83 -12.09
N LEU A 157 9.28 6.18 -11.49
CA LEU A 157 8.84 7.57 -11.36
C LEU A 157 9.47 8.24 -10.13
N LEU A 158 10.12 9.36 -10.35
CA LEU A 158 10.44 10.32 -9.29
C LEU A 158 9.16 11.08 -8.84
N PRO A 159 9.14 11.71 -7.67
CA PRO A 159 8.00 12.50 -7.22
C PRO A 159 7.51 13.53 -8.25
N GLU A 160 8.43 14.24 -8.91
CA GLU A 160 8.11 15.19 -9.97
C GLU A 160 7.48 14.52 -11.21
N GLY A 161 7.89 13.26 -11.50
CA GLY A 161 7.31 12.46 -12.58
C GLY A 161 5.85 12.09 -12.32
N LYS A 162 5.50 11.78 -11.07
CA LYS A 162 4.12 11.53 -10.66
C LYS A 162 3.27 12.80 -10.79
N VAL A 163 3.80 13.95 -10.35
CA VAL A 163 3.15 15.26 -10.47
C VAL A 163 2.86 15.57 -11.94
N LYS A 164 3.86 15.47 -12.81
CA LYS A 164 3.72 15.73 -14.24
C LYS A 164 2.67 14.83 -14.90
N HIS A 165 2.67 13.54 -14.55
CA HIS A 165 1.67 12.60 -15.06
C HIS A 165 0.24 12.99 -14.65
N LEU A 166 0.07 13.45 -13.40
CA LEU A 166 -1.23 13.95 -12.94
C LEU A 166 -1.65 15.21 -13.65
N GLU A 167 -0.74 16.16 -13.90
CA GLU A 167 -0.99 17.38 -14.65
C GLU A 167 -1.45 17.09 -16.10
N GLU A 168 -0.80 16.11 -16.76
CA GLU A 168 -1.21 15.64 -18.08
C GLU A 168 -2.65 15.09 -18.08
N LEU A 169 -3.01 14.30 -17.06
CA LEU A 169 -4.37 13.78 -16.92
C LEU A 169 -5.41 14.88 -16.64
N ARG A 170 -5.02 15.98 -15.98
CA ARG A 170 -5.88 17.13 -15.67
C ARG A 170 -6.14 18.05 -16.86
N GLN A 171 -5.35 17.96 -17.93
CA GLN A 171 -5.59 18.75 -19.14
C GLN A 171 -6.96 18.47 -19.77
N ASP A 172 -7.47 17.27 -19.58
CA ASP A 172 -8.86 16.95 -19.93
C ASP A 172 -9.77 17.30 -18.76
N GLU A 173 -10.52 18.40 -18.90
CA GLU A 173 -11.45 18.89 -17.87
C GLU A 173 -12.58 17.90 -17.53
N ALA A 174 -12.83 16.91 -18.37
CA ALA A 174 -13.80 15.86 -18.09
C ALA A 174 -13.30 14.88 -17.04
N ASN A 175 -11.99 14.75 -16.87
CA ASN A 175 -11.40 13.85 -15.89
C ASN A 175 -11.63 14.34 -14.45
N ARG A 176 -12.04 13.42 -13.60
CA ARG A 176 -12.07 13.59 -12.15
C ARG A 176 -11.13 12.58 -11.54
N ILE A 177 -10.01 13.05 -10.99
CA ILE A 177 -8.89 12.23 -10.57
C ILE A 177 -8.90 12.11 -9.05
N ALA A 178 -8.97 10.89 -8.55
CA ALA A 178 -8.63 10.57 -7.18
C ALA A 178 -7.22 9.96 -7.16
N PHE A 179 -6.36 10.45 -6.30
CA PHE A 179 -5.03 9.89 -6.05
C PHE A 179 -5.01 9.24 -4.68
N VAL A 180 -4.46 8.03 -4.61
CA VAL A 180 -4.33 7.25 -3.36
C VAL A 180 -2.85 7.04 -3.10
N GLY A 181 -2.36 7.50 -1.96
CA GLY A 181 -0.96 7.37 -1.56
C GLY A 181 -0.81 7.21 -0.05
N ASP A 182 0.36 6.74 0.39
CA ASP A 182 0.66 6.47 1.80
C ASP A 182 1.91 7.21 2.31
N GLY A 183 2.68 7.82 1.43
CA GLY A 183 4.00 8.37 1.71
C GLY A 183 4.10 9.89 1.71
N MET A 184 5.15 10.40 2.41
CA MET A 184 5.53 11.81 2.36
C MET A 184 5.81 12.31 0.95
N ASN A 185 6.34 11.44 0.10
CA ASN A 185 6.68 11.77 -1.29
C ASN A 185 5.46 11.96 -2.17
N ASP A 186 4.28 11.52 -1.73
CA ASP A 186 3.02 11.61 -2.48
C ASP A 186 2.19 12.85 -2.10
N ALA A 187 2.56 13.60 -1.05
CA ALA A 187 1.85 14.79 -0.63
C ALA A 187 1.63 15.82 -1.75
N PRO A 188 2.61 16.15 -2.62
CA PRO A 188 2.37 17.06 -3.74
C PRO A 188 1.34 16.53 -4.74
N VAL A 189 1.30 15.24 -4.98
CA VAL A 189 0.35 14.60 -5.92
C VAL A 189 -1.05 14.53 -5.30
N LEU A 190 -1.15 14.24 -3.98
CA LEU A 190 -2.40 14.30 -3.22
C LEU A 190 -3.02 15.70 -3.32
N ALA A 191 -2.23 16.75 -3.06
CA ALA A 191 -2.68 18.15 -3.14
C ALA A 191 -3.16 18.58 -4.55
N LEU A 192 -2.53 18.04 -5.59
CA LEU A 192 -2.86 18.36 -6.98
C LEU A 192 -4.05 17.57 -7.52
N SER A 193 -4.42 16.46 -6.91
CA SER A 193 -5.55 15.64 -7.33
C SER A 193 -6.89 16.36 -7.09
N HIS A 194 -7.98 15.92 -7.73
CA HIS A 194 -9.31 16.44 -7.38
C HIS A 194 -9.82 15.88 -6.05
N VAL A 195 -9.35 14.70 -5.67
CA VAL A 195 -9.55 14.08 -4.37
C VAL A 195 -8.27 13.34 -3.98
N GLY A 196 -7.59 13.82 -2.95
CA GLY A 196 -6.44 13.15 -2.35
C GLY A 196 -6.89 12.19 -1.26
N ILE A 197 -6.44 10.94 -1.32
CA ILE A 197 -6.78 9.89 -0.34
C ILE A 197 -5.48 9.38 0.28
N ALA A 198 -5.28 9.63 1.56
CA ALA A 198 -4.14 9.09 2.32
C ALA A 198 -4.48 7.73 2.91
N MET A 199 -3.54 6.80 2.82
CA MET A 199 -3.64 5.43 3.36
C MET A 199 -2.79 5.27 4.61
N GLY A 200 -3.33 4.51 5.58
CA GLY A 200 -2.62 4.10 6.80
C GLY A 200 -2.71 5.11 7.95
N GLY A 201 -3.07 4.62 9.14
CA GLY A 201 -3.14 5.43 10.37
C GLY A 201 -1.78 5.86 10.92
N LEU A 202 -0.67 5.37 10.33
CA LEU A 202 0.72 5.75 10.57
C LEU A 202 1.33 6.37 9.30
N GLY A 203 0.51 6.81 8.34
CA GLY A 203 0.95 7.59 7.20
C GLY A 203 1.71 8.83 7.66
N SER A 204 2.57 9.39 6.81
CA SER A 204 3.29 10.60 7.18
C SER A 204 2.29 11.70 7.52
N ASP A 205 2.54 12.43 8.60
CA ASP A 205 1.69 13.57 9.02
C ASP A 205 1.41 14.52 7.84
N ALA A 206 2.40 14.71 6.97
CA ALA A 206 2.27 15.53 5.77
C ALA A 206 1.24 14.99 4.75
N ALA A 207 1.16 13.68 4.55
CA ALA A 207 0.16 13.09 3.65
C ALA A 207 -1.25 13.19 4.25
N ILE A 208 -1.38 13.00 5.57
CA ILE A 208 -2.65 13.12 6.30
C ILE A 208 -3.16 14.56 6.26
N GLU A 209 -2.28 15.55 6.49
CA GLU A 209 -2.66 16.97 6.45
C GLU A 209 -3.06 17.45 5.05
N THR A 210 -2.55 16.82 4.01
CA THR A 210 -2.79 17.23 2.61
C THR A 210 -3.98 16.53 1.97
N ALA A 211 -4.38 15.38 2.50
CA ALA A 211 -5.44 14.57 1.89
C ALA A 211 -6.84 15.06 2.25
N ASP A 212 -7.77 14.94 1.30
CA ASP A 212 -9.20 15.19 1.53
C ASP A 212 -9.88 14.04 2.30
N VAL A 213 -9.35 12.83 2.16
CA VAL A 213 -9.86 11.61 2.80
C VAL A 213 -8.70 10.84 3.41
N VAL A 214 -8.86 10.41 4.66
CA VAL A 214 -7.87 9.57 5.35
C VAL A 214 -8.48 8.20 5.65
N ILE A 215 -7.84 7.16 5.16
CA ILE A 215 -8.20 5.77 5.46
C ILE A 215 -7.26 5.26 6.53
N GLN A 216 -7.76 5.14 7.77
CA GLN A 216 -6.95 4.78 8.93
C GLN A 216 -6.41 3.35 8.90
N THR A 217 -7.07 2.45 8.16
CA THR A 217 -6.65 1.07 8.00
C THR A 217 -5.78 0.93 6.75
N ASP A 218 -4.86 -0.03 6.77
CA ASP A 218 -4.02 -0.34 5.62
C ASP A 218 -4.72 -1.27 4.60
N GLN A 219 -5.99 -0.95 4.29
CA GLN A 219 -6.89 -1.73 3.43
C GLN A 219 -7.32 -0.93 2.19
N PRO A 220 -6.74 -1.18 1.02
CA PRO A 220 -7.11 -0.51 -0.23
C PRO A 220 -8.60 -0.61 -0.60
N SER A 221 -9.30 -1.67 -0.21
CA SER A 221 -10.74 -1.85 -0.49
C SER A 221 -11.63 -0.78 0.16
N LYS A 222 -11.15 -0.09 1.20
CA LYS A 222 -11.83 1.02 1.86
C LYS A 222 -11.97 2.25 0.97
N VAL A 223 -11.11 2.40 -0.04
CA VAL A 223 -11.27 3.45 -1.06
C VAL A 223 -12.63 3.35 -1.76
N ALA A 224 -13.03 2.14 -2.14
CA ALA A 224 -14.33 1.91 -2.76
C ALA A 224 -15.50 2.22 -1.79
N GLU A 225 -15.34 1.98 -0.49
CA GLU A 225 -16.32 2.34 0.53
C GLU A 225 -16.45 3.87 0.67
N ALA A 226 -15.31 4.59 0.72
CA ALA A 226 -15.30 6.06 0.78
C ALA A 226 -16.04 6.67 -0.43
N ILE A 227 -15.82 6.14 -1.64
CA ILE A 227 -16.53 6.57 -2.85
C ILE A 227 -18.03 6.30 -2.75
N LYS A 228 -18.45 5.14 -2.22
CA LYS A 228 -19.88 4.83 -2.00
C LYS A 228 -20.53 5.80 -1.04
N VAL A 229 -19.86 6.10 0.08
CA VAL A 229 -20.33 7.07 1.07
C VAL A 229 -20.48 8.45 0.43
N GLY A 230 -19.50 8.93 -0.33
CA GLY A 230 -19.59 10.20 -1.05
C GLY A 230 -20.77 10.27 -2.03
N LYS A 231 -20.97 9.20 -2.83
CA LYS A 231 -22.13 9.12 -3.75
C LYS A 231 -23.46 9.12 -3.01
N LEU A 232 -23.56 8.39 -1.89
CA LEU A 232 -24.77 8.37 -1.05
C LEU A 232 -25.06 9.73 -0.42
N THR A 233 -24.05 10.36 0.16
CA THR A 233 -24.15 11.70 0.75
C THR A 233 -24.64 12.72 -0.28
N ARG A 234 -24.06 12.73 -1.49
CA ARG A 234 -24.52 13.59 -2.59
C ARG A 234 -25.99 13.34 -2.93
N ARG A 235 -26.42 12.09 -2.97
CA ARG A 235 -27.83 11.74 -3.24
C ARG A 235 -28.75 12.30 -2.17
N ILE A 236 -28.39 12.13 -0.89
CA ILE A 236 -29.17 12.65 0.25
C ILE A 236 -29.24 14.18 0.19
N ILE A 237 -28.13 14.86 -0.07
CA ILE A 237 -28.10 16.33 -0.22
C ILE A 237 -29.08 16.77 -1.31
N TRP A 238 -29.04 16.14 -2.49
CA TRP A 238 -29.96 16.49 -3.56
C TRP A 238 -31.43 16.20 -3.24
N GLN A 239 -31.72 15.12 -2.50
CA GLN A 239 -33.06 14.82 -2.03
C GLN A 239 -33.56 15.91 -1.07
N ASN A 240 -32.72 16.30 -0.10
CA ASN A 240 -33.09 17.35 0.87
C ASN A 240 -33.29 18.72 0.17
N VAL A 241 -32.36 19.09 -0.70
CA VAL A 241 -32.45 20.34 -1.47
C VAL A 241 -33.74 20.34 -2.32
N SER A 242 -34.00 19.25 -3.05
CA SER A 242 -35.20 19.14 -3.89
C SER A 242 -36.48 19.19 -3.10
N LEU A 243 -36.50 18.54 -1.92
CA LEU A 243 -37.64 18.59 -1.01
C LEU A 243 -37.89 20.01 -0.50
N ALA A 244 -36.82 20.69 -0.02
CA ALA A 244 -36.94 22.04 0.51
C ALA A 244 -37.43 23.03 -0.57
N PHE A 245 -36.86 22.97 -1.79
CA PHE A 245 -37.35 23.80 -2.90
C PHE A 245 -38.76 23.46 -3.34
N GLY A 246 -39.12 22.17 -3.35
CA GLY A 246 -40.47 21.72 -3.72
C GLY A 246 -41.51 22.23 -2.77
N VAL A 247 -41.28 22.16 -1.44
CA VAL A 247 -42.19 22.68 -0.42
C VAL A 247 -42.29 24.21 -0.52
N LYS A 248 -41.19 24.93 -0.66
CA LYS A 248 -41.18 26.39 -0.83
C LYS A 248 -41.96 26.83 -2.07
N LEU A 249 -41.76 26.15 -3.21
CA LEU A 249 -42.47 26.45 -4.44
C LEU A 249 -43.98 26.18 -4.30
N LEU A 250 -44.36 25.07 -3.65
CA LEU A 250 -45.73 24.73 -3.40
C LEU A 250 -46.45 25.82 -2.55
N VAL A 251 -45.83 26.24 -1.45
CA VAL A 251 -46.39 27.27 -0.58
C VAL A 251 -46.46 28.62 -1.30
N LEU A 252 -45.49 28.97 -2.14
CA LEU A 252 -45.56 30.18 -2.97
C LEU A 252 -46.76 30.14 -3.93
N ILE A 253 -46.99 29.00 -4.60
CA ILE A 253 -48.15 28.84 -5.51
C ILE A 253 -49.46 28.97 -4.76
N LEU A 254 -49.57 28.30 -3.59
CA LEU A 254 -50.77 28.39 -2.74
C LEU A 254 -50.97 29.80 -2.21
N GLY A 255 -49.92 30.51 -1.82
CA GLY A 255 -50.00 31.92 -1.39
C GLY A 255 -50.40 32.85 -2.50
N ALA A 256 -49.92 32.68 -3.72
CA ALA A 256 -50.34 33.44 -4.89
C ALA A 256 -51.78 33.16 -5.26
N GLY A 257 -52.29 31.98 -5.00
CA GLY A 257 -53.70 31.59 -5.13
C GLY A 257 -54.62 32.04 -4.00
N GLY A 258 -54.10 32.69 -2.95
CA GLY A 258 -54.84 33.11 -1.77
C GLY A 258 -55.24 31.97 -0.83
N LEU A 259 -54.65 30.77 -1.02
CA LEU A 259 -54.95 29.55 -0.24
C LEU A 259 -53.99 29.32 0.94
N ALA A 260 -52.85 30.02 0.96
CA ALA A 260 -51.89 29.94 2.05
C ALA A 260 -51.69 31.30 2.73
N THR A 261 -51.53 31.26 4.04
CA THR A 261 -51.27 32.45 4.86
C THR A 261 -49.76 32.68 5.07
N LEU A 262 -49.41 33.87 5.58
CA LEU A 262 -48.01 34.20 5.91
C LEU A 262 -47.39 33.22 6.91
N TRP A 263 -48.18 32.68 7.84
CA TRP A 263 -47.71 31.74 8.85
C TRP A 263 -47.31 30.38 8.26
N GLU A 264 -48.05 29.88 7.26
CA GLU A 264 -47.72 28.65 6.53
C GLU A 264 -46.46 28.83 5.71
N ALA A 265 -46.24 30.02 5.11
CA ALA A 265 -45.02 30.35 4.40
C ALA A 265 -43.79 30.37 5.34
N VAL A 266 -43.91 30.99 6.51
CA VAL A 266 -42.83 31.00 7.52
C VAL A 266 -42.55 29.61 8.05
N PHE A 267 -43.58 28.80 8.31
CA PHE A 267 -43.43 27.44 8.79
C PHE A 267 -42.73 26.55 7.74
N ALA A 268 -43.05 26.70 6.47
CA ALA A 268 -42.40 25.99 5.37
C ALA A 268 -40.93 26.41 5.19
N ASP A 269 -40.58 27.67 5.46
CA ASP A 269 -39.21 28.17 5.33
C ASP A 269 -38.31 27.69 6.48
N VAL A 270 -38.82 27.69 7.70
CA VAL A 270 -38.03 27.31 8.91
C VAL A 270 -38.16 25.81 9.23
N GLY A 271 -39.29 25.19 8.93
CA GLY A 271 -39.57 23.80 9.31
C GLY A 271 -39.03 22.74 8.34
N VAL A 272 -38.61 23.14 7.13
CA VAL A 272 -38.07 22.22 6.09
C VAL A 272 -36.56 22.42 5.90
N ALA A 273 -35.97 23.46 6.46
CA ALA A 273 -34.53 23.68 6.48
C ALA A 273 -33.88 22.94 7.65
#